data_16e73e1ceabcb45a9a10ef9c22b700a3
#
_entry.id   16e73e1ceabcb45a9a10ef9c22b700a3
#
_cell.length_a   1.000
_cell.length_b   1.000
_cell.length_c   1.000
_cell.angle_alpha   90.00
_cell.angle_beta   90.00
_cell.angle_gamma   90.00
#
_symmetry.space_group_name_H-M   'P 1'
#
loop_
_entity.id
_entity.type
_entity.pdbx_description
1 polymer ?
#
loop_
_entity_poly.entity_id
_entity_poly.type
_entity_poly.pdbx_seq_one_letter_code
_entity_poly.pdbx_strand_id
1 'polypeptide(L)'
;MIKKIKASRSEKIIFIFIILLAVFSFSSFFAIKDKCLFVKDYDPLKITFDNPKNIAILNVPCGNVIIELYPNVSPNAVERFKTLIKSKAYDDIAFHRVIKDTLVQAGDLEFGKKGNLNYGKIGTGKSGLGNINSEVDVPFNFEKGSVALARTQKNNTEDSQFFIILRDEPLYETEYTPIGKVIYGLEALKKIKYLDKSQYVLRPDYINTLRMLIN
;
A
#
# COMPACT_ATOMS: atom_id res chain seq x y z
N MET A 1 23.44 38.55 50.67
CA MET A 1 24.36 38.37 49.51
C MET A 1 24.39 36.87 49.15
N ILE A 2 23.76 36.45 48.06
CA ILE A 2 23.76 35.03 47.64
C ILE A 2 25.06 34.81 46.86
N LYS A 3 25.97 33.99 47.41
CA LYS A 3 27.21 33.58 46.73
C LYS A 3 26.86 32.75 45.48
N LYS A 4 27.12 33.24 44.27
CA LYS A 4 27.01 32.48 43.05
C LYS A 4 28.03 31.32 43.09
N ILE A 5 27.56 30.11 43.27
CA ILE A 5 28.36 28.89 43.19
C ILE A 5 28.70 28.68 41.72
N LYS A 6 29.98 28.77 41.33
CA LYS A 6 30.43 28.43 39.95
C LYS A 6 30.58 26.92 39.83
N ALA A 7 29.86 26.31 38.88
CA ALA A 7 29.99 24.89 38.58
C ALA A 7 31.45 24.53 38.24
N SER A 8 31.92 23.42 38.75
CA SER A 8 33.27 22.86 38.48
C SER A 8 33.38 22.40 37.01
N ARG A 9 34.60 22.19 36.54
CA ARG A 9 34.85 21.70 35.17
C ARG A 9 34.20 20.33 34.93
N SER A 10 34.26 19.45 35.92
CA SER A 10 33.62 18.11 35.87
C SER A 10 32.09 18.19 35.82
N GLU A 11 31.46 19.06 36.61
CA GLU A 11 30.01 19.28 36.58
C GLU A 11 29.52 19.77 35.21
N LYS A 12 30.26 20.65 34.56
CA LYS A 12 29.95 21.15 33.22
C LYS A 12 30.04 19.99 32.16
N ILE A 13 31.07 19.15 32.26
CA ILE A 13 31.23 17.99 31.37
C ILE A 13 30.09 17.01 31.57
N ILE A 14 29.72 16.66 32.80
CA ILE A 14 28.60 15.79 33.12
C ILE A 14 27.29 16.38 32.56
N PHE A 15 27.07 17.67 32.75
CA PHE A 15 25.87 18.35 32.24
C PHE A 15 25.78 18.30 30.71
N ILE A 16 26.88 18.53 29.99
CA ILE A 16 26.95 18.45 28.54
C ILE A 16 26.64 16.97 28.09
N PHE A 17 27.21 15.98 28.78
CA PHE A 17 26.97 14.56 28.48
C PHE A 17 25.51 14.19 28.67
N ILE A 18 24.85 14.66 29.74
CA ILE A 18 23.43 14.46 29.99
C ILE A 18 22.57 15.07 28.86
N ILE A 19 22.91 16.30 28.42
CA ILE A 19 22.21 16.93 27.30
C ILE A 19 22.37 16.13 26.02
N LEU A 20 23.59 15.67 25.70
CA LEU A 20 23.83 14.85 24.51
C LEU A 20 23.07 13.53 24.55
N LEU A 21 23.02 12.87 25.71
CA LEU A 21 22.21 11.66 25.90
C LEU A 21 20.72 11.94 25.73
N ALA A 22 20.21 13.03 26.27
CA ALA A 22 18.80 13.42 26.11
C ALA A 22 18.45 13.70 24.65
N VAL A 23 19.29 14.44 23.92
CA VAL A 23 19.13 14.73 22.50
C VAL A 23 19.18 13.43 21.68
N PHE A 24 20.14 12.55 21.97
CA PHE A 24 20.26 11.25 21.30
C PHE A 24 19.02 10.37 21.53
N SER A 25 18.56 10.25 22.78
CA SER A 25 17.37 9.49 23.15
C SER A 25 16.13 10.05 22.47
N PHE A 26 15.97 11.36 22.41
CA PHE A 26 14.84 12.03 21.76
C PHE A 26 14.87 11.79 20.25
N SER A 27 16.01 11.97 19.60
CA SER A 27 16.17 11.72 18.16
C SER A 27 15.92 10.24 17.81
N SER A 28 16.44 9.31 18.62
CA SER A 28 16.21 7.87 18.44
C SER A 28 14.74 7.49 18.58
N PHE A 29 14.01 8.13 19.52
CA PHE A 29 12.58 7.91 19.71
C PHE A 29 11.77 8.31 18.47
N PHE A 30 12.09 9.43 17.82
CA PHE A 30 11.43 9.86 16.58
C PHE A 30 11.80 8.95 15.40
N ALA A 31 13.06 8.57 15.29
CA ALA A 31 13.51 7.66 14.24
C ALA A 31 12.83 6.29 14.34
N ILE A 32 12.66 5.74 15.56
CA ILE A 32 11.97 4.46 15.76
C ILE A 32 10.47 4.54 15.45
N LYS A 33 9.84 5.72 15.63
CA LYS A 33 8.43 5.94 15.30
C LYS A 33 8.15 6.08 13.81
N ASP A 34 9.14 6.45 13.02
CA ASP A 34 8.97 6.56 11.57
C ASP A 34 8.99 5.17 10.93
N LYS A 35 7.78 4.65 10.66
CA LYS A 35 7.61 3.34 10.01
C LYS A 35 8.23 3.27 8.61
N CYS A 36 8.53 4.41 7.99
CA CYS A 36 9.05 4.53 6.64
C CYS A 36 10.57 4.72 6.57
N LEU A 37 11.26 4.94 7.69
CA LEU A 37 12.67 5.35 7.77
C LEU A 37 13.64 4.49 6.93
N PHE A 38 13.38 3.18 6.82
CA PHE A 38 14.24 2.24 6.08
C PHE A 38 13.57 1.72 4.80
N VAL A 39 12.50 2.37 4.33
CA VAL A 39 11.83 2.00 3.08
C VAL A 39 12.45 2.81 1.96
N LYS A 40 12.93 2.12 0.92
CA LYS A 40 13.42 2.77 -0.28
C LYS A 40 12.22 3.28 -1.08
N ASP A 41 12.17 4.58 -1.31
CA ASP A 41 11.23 5.18 -2.26
C ASP A 41 11.82 5.16 -3.67
N TYR A 42 10.98 4.87 -4.64
CA TYR A 42 11.35 4.77 -6.05
C TYR A 42 10.73 5.91 -6.82
N ASP A 43 11.57 6.70 -7.50
CA ASP A 43 11.14 7.72 -8.43
C ASP A 43 10.86 7.05 -9.80
N PRO A 44 9.60 6.93 -10.22
CA PRO A 44 9.25 6.26 -11.46
C PRO A 44 9.80 6.96 -12.71
N LEU A 45 10.12 8.26 -12.62
CA LEU A 45 10.69 9.03 -13.73
C LEU A 45 12.18 8.73 -13.97
N LYS A 46 12.84 8.06 -13.01
CA LYS A 46 14.25 7.64 -13.13
C LYS A 46 14.43 6.19 -13.54
N ILE A 47 13.33 5.51 -13.87
CA ILE A 47 13.32 4.09 -14.24
C ILE A 47 12.86 3.96 -15.69
N THR A 48 13.60 3.20 -16.49
CA THR A 48 13.18 2.86 -17.85
C THR A 48 12.34 1.61 -17.83
N PHE A 49 11.19 1.63 -18.52
CA PHE A 49 10.24 0.52 -18.62
C PHE A 49 10.07 0.10 -20.08
N ASP A 50 10.00 -1.19 -20.34
CA ASP A 50 9.78 -1.72 -21.70
C ASP A 50 8.39 -1.33 -22.22
N ASN A 51 7.37 -1.36 -21.36
CA ASN A 51 5.99 -1.03 -21.69
C ASN A 51 5.39 0.04 -20.77
N PRO A 52 5.81 1.32 -20.89
CA PRO A 52 5.40 2.38 -19.96
C PRO A 52 3.86 2.63 -19.91
N LYS A 53 3.13 2.26 -20.99
CA LYS A 53 1.66 2.31 -21.03
C LYS A 53 0.96 1.30 -20.11
N ASN A 54 1.71 0.30 -19.63
CA ASN A 54 1.21 -0.73 -18.73
C ASN A 54 1.74 -0.54 -17.31
N ILE A 55 2.40 0.57 -17.00
CA ILE A 55 2.91 0.88 -15.67
C ILE A 55 1.91 1.74 -14.90
N ALA A 56 1.52 1.25 -13.75
CA ALA A 56 0.74 1.99 -12.76
C ALA A 56 1.60 2.33 -11.53
N ILE A 57 1.44 3.54 -11.01
CA ILE A 57 2.18 4.06 -9.85
C ILE A 57 1.18 4.23 -8.72
N LEU A 58 1.29 3.37 -7.72
CA LEU A 58 0.51 3.40 -6.50
C LEU A 58 1.32 4.11 -5.41
N ASN A 59 0.94 5.35 -5.07
CA ASN A 59 1.56 6.09 -3.99
C ASN A 59 0.87 5.76 -2.65
N VAL A 60 1.66 5.33 -1.69
CA VAL A 60 1.23 4.96 -0.34
C VAL A 60 2.05 5.72 0.71
N PRO A 61 1.71 5.68 2.01
CA PRO A 61 2.41 6.48 3.03
C PRO A 61 3.94 6.34 3.05
N CYS A 62 4.49 5.18 2.67
CA CYS A 62 5.94 4.93 2.69
C CYS A 62 6.60 4.94 1.30
N GLY A 63 5.99 5.56 0.29
CA GLY A 63 6.60 5.76 -1.01
C GLY A 63 5.80 5.17 -2.18
N ASN A 64 6.44 5.08 -3.33
CA ASN A 64 5.84 4.61 -4.56
C ASN A 64 5.98 3.09 -4.71
N VAL A 65 4.88 2.46 -5.10
CA VAL A 65 4.80 1.06 -5.51
C VAL A 65 4.54 1.04 -7.02
N ILE A 66 5.42 0.46 -7.79
CA ILE A 66 5.34 0.44 -9.24
C ILE A 66 4.82 -0.93 -9.66
N ILE A 67 3.70 -0.93 -10.37
CA ILE A 67 2.97 -2.11 -10.81
C ILE A 67 3.04 -2.19 -12.33
N GLU A 68 3.50 -3.31 -12.85
CA GLU A 68 3.36 -3.67 -14.25
C GLU A 68 2.05 -4.43 -14.46
N LEU A 69 1.20 -3.94 -15.36
CA LEU A 69 -0.08 -4.52 -15.71
C LEU A 69 0.03 -5.47 -16.91
N TYR A 70 -0.73 -6.54 -16.90
CA TYR A 70 -0.65 -7.61 -17.91
C TYR A 70 -1.95 -7.72 -18.74
N PRO A 71 -2.22 -6.78 -19.67
CA PRO A 71 -3.42 -6.79 -20.50
C PRO A 71 -3.54 -8.01 -21.42
N ASN A 72 -2.42 -8.70 -21.70
CA ASN A 72 -2.42 -9.94 -22.49
C ASN A 72 -2.88 -11.14 -21.66
N VAL A 73 -2.87 -11.05 -20.33
CA VAL A 73 -3.30 -12.12 -19.41
C VAL A 73 -4.78 -11.95 -19.07
N SER A 74 -5.19 -10.74 -18.67
CA SER A 74 -6.55 -10.44 -18.24
C SER A 74 -7.01 -9.10 -18.82
N PRO A 75 -7.39 -9.07 -20.12
CA PRO A 75 -7.68 -7.82 -20.83
C PRO A 75 -8.81 -7.00 -20.21
N ASN A 76 -9.93 -7.66 -19.84
CA ASN A 76 -11.09 -6.95 -19.31
C ASN A 76 -10.84 -6.39 -17.90
N ALA A 77 -10.17 -7.16 -17.05
CA ALA A 77 -9.81 -6.75 -15.70
C ALA A 77 -8.80 -5.59 -15.71
N VAL A 78 -7.78 -5.67 -16.56
CA VAL A 78 -6.79 -4.60 -16.72
C VAL A 78 -7.43 -3.33 -17.28
N GLU A 79 -8.32 -3.43 -18.26
CA GLU A 79 -9.02 -2.26 -18.81
C GLU A 79 -9.93 -1.60 -17.76
N ARG A 80 -10.68 -2.38 -16.97
CA ARG A 80 -11.45 -1.87 -15.83
C ARG A 80 -10.55 -1.12 -14.85
N PHE A 81 -9.43 -1.72 -14.48
CA PHE A 81 -8.49 -1.13 -13.52
C PHE A 81 -7.90 0.18 -14.06
N LYS A 82 -7.47 0.21 -15.32
CA LYS A 82 -6.98 1.43 -15.99
C LYS A 82 -8.05 2.53 -16.07
N THR A 83 -9.29 2.17 -16.38
CA THR A 83 -10.41 3.12 -16.41
C THR A 83 -10.62 3.81 -15.06
N LEU A 84 -10.60 3.04 -13.98
CA LEU A 84 -10.73 3.57 -12.62
C LEU A 84 -9.50 4.39 -12.18
N ILE A 85 -8.30 4.03 -12.63
CA ILE A 85 -7.09 4.85 -12.43
C ILE A 85 -7.20 6.20 -13.13
N LYS A 86 -7.60 6.21 -14.41
CA LYS A 86 -7.75 7.45 -15.20
C LYS A 86 -8.79 8.40 -14.62
N SER A 87 -9.88 7.86 -14.08
CA SER A 87 -10.89 8.65 -13.37
C SER A 87 -10.49 9.10 -11.96
N LYS A 88 -9.30 8.73 -11.48
CA LYS A 88 -8.78 8.99 -10.13
C LYS A 88 -9.66 8.40 -9.02
N ALA A 89 -10.42 7.35 -9.33
CA ALA A 89 -11.37 6.75 -8.40
C ALA A 89 -10.70 6.16 -7.14
N TYR A 90 -9.45 5.73 -7.27
CA TYR A 90 -8.69 5.12 -6.17
C TYR A 90 -8.03 6.10 -5.19
N ASP A 91 -8.04 7.41 -5.46
CA ASP A 91 -7.45 8.39 -4.56
C ASP A 91 -8.16 8.39 -3.20
N ASP A 92 -7.40 8.45 -2.12
CA ASP A 92 -7.91 8.43 -0.75
C ASP A 92 -8.76 7.19 -0.39
N ILE A 93 -8.59 6.08 -1.09
CA ILE A 93 -9.28 4.82 -0.79
C ILE A 93 -8.47 4.01 0.24
N ALA A 94 -9.17 3.50 1.25
CA ALA A 94 -8.60 2.75 2.36
C ALA A 94 -8.04 1.38 1.95
N PHE A 95 -6.92 1.01 2.54
CA PHE A 95 -6.51 -0.40 2.66
C PHE A 95 -7.34 -1.02 3.78
N HIS A 96 -8.53 -1.49 3.45
CA HIS A 96 -9.52 -1.94 4.42
C HIS A 96 -9.28 -3.34 4.96
N ARG A 97 -8.60 -4.20 4.20
CA ARG A 97 -8.24 -5.56 4.61
C ARG A 97 -6.73 -5.76 4.44
N VAL A 98 -6.05 -6.04 5.54
CA VAL A 98 -4.60 -6.26 5.55
C VAL A 98 -4.31 -7.48 6.42
N ILE A 99 -3.71 -8.49 5.83
CA ILE A 99 -3.20 -9.67 6.53
C ILE A 99 -1.68 -9.57 6.51
N LYS A 100 -1.09 -9.43 7.70
CA LYS A 100 0.36 -9.24 7.87
C LYS A 100 1.15 -10.24 7.04
N ASP A 101 2.15 -9.76 6.32
CA ASP A 101 3.07 -10.54 5.49
C ASP A 101 2.38 -11.45 4.45
N THR A 102 1.07 -11.29 4.22
CA THR A 102 0.29 -12.11 3.29
C THR A 102 -0.31 -11.26 2.17
N LEU A 103 -1.16 -10.29 2.50
CA LEU A 103 -1.79 -9.44 1.48
C LEU A 103 -2.22 -8.07 2.02
N VAL A 104 -2.34 -7.12 1.10
CA VAL A 104 -3.02 -5.82 1.31
C VAL A 104 -4.14 -5.69 0.26
N GLN A 105 -5.33 -5.29 0.68
CA GLN A 105 -6.50 -5.14 -0.19
C GLN A 105 -7.11 -3.75 -0.03
N ALA A 106 -7.46 -3.13 -1.17
CA ALA A 106 -8.08 -1.82 -1.28
C ALA A 106 -9.12 -1.81 -2.41
N GLY A 107 -9.65 -0.64 -2.76
CA GLY A 107 -10.50 -0.46 -3.93
C GLY A 107 -12.00 -0.54 -3.66
N ASP A 108 -12.43 -0.47 -2.41
CA ASP A 108 -13.83 -0.22 -2.07
C ASP A 108 -14.13 1.26 -2.32
N LEU A 109 -14.67 1.58 -3.48
CA LEU A 109 -14.90 2.96 -3.91
C LEU A 109 -16.14 3.61 -3.29
N GLU A 110 -17.06 2.79 -2.79
CA GLU A 110 -18.33 3.24 -2.21
C GLU A 110 -18.19 3.55 -0.71
N PHE A 111 -17.54 2.65 0.05
CA PHE A 111 -17.49 2.71 1.51
C PHE A 111 -16.09 2.95 2.08
N GLY A 112 -15.04 2.95 1.23
CA GLY A 112 -13.65 3.04 1.64
C GLY A 112 -13.01 4.43 1.52
N LYS A 113 -13.75 5.48 1.19
CA LYS A 113 -13.21 6.83 0.96
C LYS A 113 -12.82 7.51 2.27
N LYS A 114 -11.65 8.13 2.31
CA LYS A 114 -11.17 8.95 3.41
C LYS A 114 -12.16 10.07 3.74
N GLY A 115 -12.47 10.24 5.02
CA GLY A 115 -13.47 11.19 5.48
C GLY A 115 -14.92 10.70 5.40
N ASN A 116 -15.20 9.61 4.66
CA ASN A 116 -16.52 8.99 4.57
C ASN A 116 -16.45 7.45 4.70
N LEU A 117 -15.59 6.96 5.59
CA LEU A 117 -15.37 5.55 5.79
C LEU A 117 -16.57 4.91 6.54
N ASN A 118 -17.19 3.91 5.93
CA ASN A 118 -18.29 3.18 6.55
C ASN A 118 -17.82 1.80 7.04
N TYR A 119 -17.49 1.70 8.33
CA TYR A 119 -16.98 0.46 8.92
C TYR A 119 -17.96 -0.72 8.89
N GLY A 120 -19.27 -0.47 8.81
CA GLY A 120 -20.29 -1.53 8.73
C GLY A 120 -20.46 -2.14 7.36
N LYS A 121 -19.96 -1.47 6.31
CA LYS A 121 -20.11 -1.89 4.91
C LYS A 121 -18.79 -2.01 4.15
N ILE A 122 -17.70 -1.53 4.71
CA ILE A 122 -16.39 -1.55 4.03
C ILE A 122 -16.01 -2.97 3.62
N GLY A 123 -15.48 -3.11 2.42
CA GLY A 123 -15.18 -4.40 1.79
C GLY A 123 -16.33 -4.94 0.93
N THR A 124 -17.50 -4.27 0.90
CA THR A 124 -18.65 -4.68 0.08
C THR A 124 -18.96 -3.74 -1.08
N GLY A 125 -18.34 -2.54 -1.09
CA GLY A 125 -18.59 -1.52 -2.09
C GLY A 125 -17.97 -1.82 -3.44
N LYS A 126 -18.50 -1.15 -4.46
CA LYS A 126 -18.19 -1.33 -5.87
C LYS A 126 -17.96 0.00 -6.57
N SER A 127 -17.63 -0.05 -7.88
CA SER A 127 -17.40 1.14 -8.71
C SER A 127 -18.68 1.77 -9.24
N GLY A 128 -19.78 1.03 -9.27
CA GLY A 128 -21.00 1.41 -9.99
C GLY A 128 -20.98 1.11 -11.49
N LEU A 129 -19.88 0.58 -12.05
CA LEU A 129 -19.75 0.22 -13.47
C LEU A 129 -20.20 -1.21 -13.79
N GLY A 130 -20.70 -1.95 -12.80
CA GLY A 130 -21.08 -3.35 -12.90
C GLY A 130 -19.90 -4.32 -12.75
N ASN A 131 -20.23 -5.58 -12.58
CA ASN A 131 -19.22 -6.64 -12.47
C ASN A 131 -18.57 -6.96 -13.82
N ILE A 132 -17.38 -7.55 -13.76
CA ILE A 132 -16.71 -8.15 -14.93
C ILE A 132 -16.58 -9.65 -14.73
N ASN A 133 -16.41 -10.38 -15.84
CA ASN A 133 -16.17 -11.81 -15.80
C ASN A 133 -14.79 -12.11 -15.21
N SER A 134 -14.70 -13.19 -14.44
CA SER A 134 -13.43 -13.72 -13.96
C SER A 134 -12.55 -14.18 -15.12
N GLU A 135 -11.27 -13.83 -15.10
CA GLU A 135 -10.25 -14.26 -16.07
C GLU A 135 -9.19 -15.09 -15.31
N VAL A 136 -9.58 -16.31 -14.89
CA VAL A 136 -8.79 -17.16 -13.97
C VAL A 136 -8.02 -18.31 -14.65
N ASP A 137 -8.49 -18.81 -15.79
CA ASP A 137 -7.83 -19.89 -16.55
C ASP A 137 -6.74 -19.31 -17.47
N VAL A 138 -5.74 -18.67 -16.88
CA VAL A 138 -4.68 -17.95 -17.60
C VAL A 138 -3.29 -18.40 -17.12
N PRO A 139 -2.25 -18.34 -17.97
CA PRO A 139 -0.90 -18.75 -17.59
C PRO A 139 -0.25 -17.68 -16.70
N PHE A 140 -0.59 -17.68 -15.42
CA PHE A 140 -0.06 -16.75 -14.43
C PHE A 140 0.18 -17.44 -13.09
N ASN A 141 1.38 -17.27 -12.53
CA ASN A 141 1.75 -17.79 -11.22
C ASN A 141 1.57 -16.71 -10.15
N PHE A 142 0.83 -17.04 -9.10
CA PHE A 142 0.63 -16.15 -7.96
C PHE A 142 1.83 -16.17 -7.02
N GLU A 143 2.84 -15.40 -7.38
CA GLU A 143 4.04 -15.16 -6.60
C GLU A 143 3.94 -13.85 -5.81
N LYS A 144 4.84 -13.68 -4.87
CA LYS A 144 5.01 -12.43 -4.12
C LYS A 144 5.05 -11.21 -5.05
N GLY A 145 4.19 -10.24 -4.77
CA GLY A 145 4.02 -9.05 -5.58
C GLY A 145 2.91 -9.14 -6.62
N SER A 146 2.29 -10.30 -6.84
CA SER A 146 1.16 -10.41 -7.76
C SER A 146 -0.01 -9.53 -7.31
N VAL A 147 -0.67 -8.90 -8.29
CA VAL A 147 -1.83 -8.02 -8.13
C VAL A 147 -3.02 -8.67 -8.81
N ALA A 148 -4.13 -8.79 -8.10
CA ALA A 148 -5.35 -9.39 -8.63
C ALA A 148 -6.60 -8.63 -8.22
N LEU A 149 -7.69 -8.79 -8.97
CA LEU A 149 -9.00 -8.30 -8.56
C LEU A 149 -9.59 -9.18 -7.47
N ALA A 150 -10.20 -8.54 -6.48
CA ALA A 150 -10.97 -9.23 -5.47
C ALA A 150 -12.38 -9.51 -5.97
N ARG A 151 -12.94 -10.64 -5.52
CA ARG A 151 -14.31 -11.06 -5.79
C ARG A 151 -15.01 -11.51 -4.52
N THR A 152 -16.30 -11.70 -4.59
CA THR A 152 -17.07 -12.42 -3.56
C THR A 152 -16.78 -13.91 -3.66
N GLN A 153 -17.51 -14.75 -2.92
CA GLN A 153 -17.42 -16.20 -3.07
C GLN A 153 -17.94 -16.69 -4.46
N LYS A 154 -18.66 -15.84 -5.19
CA LYS A 154 -19.16 -16.16 -6.53
C LYS A 154 -18.16 -15.63 -7.58
N ASN A 155 -17.95 -16.40 -8.64
CA ASN A 155 -17.23 -15.96 -9.82
C ASN A 155 -17.99 -14.85 -10.56
N ASN A 156 -17.30 -14.10 -11.40
CA ASN A 156 -17.87 -13.01 -12.20
C ASN A 156 -18.47 -11.89 -11.32
N THR A 157 -17.82 -11.61 -10.18
CA THR A 157 -18.23 -10.52 -9.27
C THR A 157 -17.12 -9.50 -9.03
N GLU A 158 -16.03 -9.59 -9.76
CA GLU A 158 -14.93 -8.65 -9.81
C GLU A 158 -15.42 -7.29 -10.26
N ASP A 159 -14.84 -6.21 -9.70
CA ASP A 159 -15.17 -4.85 -10.12
C ASP A 159 -14.00 -3.89 -9.87
N SER A 160 -13.95 -3.24 -8.70
CA SER A 160 -12.96 -2.22 -8.36
C SER A 160 -11.95 -2.66 -7.31
N GLN A 161 -12.34 -3.61 -6.44
CA GLN A 161 -11.45 -4.03 -5.37
C GLN A 161 -10.31 -4.89 -5.90
N PHE A 162 -9.11 -4.63 -5.40
CA PHE A 162 -7.90 -5.37 -5.74
C PHE A 162 -7.07 -5.67 -4.51
N PHE A 163 -6.22 -6.68 -4.61
CA PHE A 163 -5.25 -7.00 -3.56
C PHE A 163 -3.87 -7.26 -4.16
N ILE A 164 -2.86 -7.07 -3.33
CA ILE A 164 -1.46 -7.35 -3.65
C ILE A 164 -0.97 -8.37 -2.63
N ILE A 165 -0.43 -9.50 -3.10
CA ILE A 165 0.11 -10.53 -2.21
C ILE A 165 1.56 -10.22 -1.83
N LEU A 166 1.91 -10.54 -0.58
CA LEU A 166 3.21 -10.23 0.00
C LEU A 166 4.10 -11.47 0.18
N ARG A 167 3.58 -12.65 -0.17
CA ARG A 167 4.26 -13.96 -0.23
C ARG A 167 3.68 -14.78 -1.38
N ASP A 168 4.26 -15.91 -1.69
CA ASP A 168 3.73 -16.81 -2.73
C ASP A 168 2.44 -17.49 -2.27
N GLU A 169 1.44 -17.54 -3.17
CA GLU A 169 0.10 -18.08 -2.89
C GLU A 169 -0.40 -18.89 -4.10
N PRO A 170 0.19 -20.06 -4.38
CA PRO A 170 -0.15 -20.86 -5.60
C PRO A 170 -1.61 -21.29 -5.64
N LEU A 171 -2.29 -21.38 -4.49
CA LEU A 171 -3.73 -21.72 -4.46
C LEU A 171 -4.62 -20.63 -5.07
N TYR A 172 -4.09 -19.43 -5.37
CA TYR A 172 -4.86 -18.35 -5.99
C TYR A 172 -4.91 -18.41 -7.52
N GLU A 173 -4.11 -19.26 -8.15
CA GLU A 173 -3.96 -19.35 -9.62
C GLU A 173 -5.26 -19.62 -10.36
N THR A 174 -6.15 -20.44 -9.79
CA THR A 174 -7.47 -20.76 -10.38
C THR A 174 -8.62 -20.00 -9.71
N GLU A 175 -8.33 -19.17 -8.72
CA GLU A 175 -9.34 -18.53 -7.88
C GLU A 175 -9.51 -17.04 -8.17
N TYR A 176 -8.46 -16.35 -8.60
CA TYR A 176 -8.49 -14.89 -8.75
C TYR A 176 -7.98 -14.46 -10.12
N THR A 177 -8.56 -13.39 -10.63
CA THR A 177 -8.18 -12.74 -11.89
C THR A 177 -6.92 -11.89 -11.67
N PRO A 178 -5.74 -12.30 -12.19
CA PRO A 178 -4.51 -11.53 -12.06
C PRO A 178 -4.55 -10.31 -12.98
N ILE A 179 -4.05 -9.17 -12.53
CA ILE A 179 -3.97 -7.96 -13.36
C ILE A 179 -2.54 -7.43 -13.55
N GLY A 180 -1.57 -7.94 -12.80
CA GLY A 180 -0.19 -7.48 -12.89
C GLY A 180 0.69 -7.92 -11.74
N LYS A 181 1.87 -7.29 -11.65
CA LYS A 181 2.85 -7.56 -10.59
C LYS A 181 3.55 -6.28 -10.13
N VAL A 182 3.80 -6.17 -8.83
CA VAL A 182 4.68 -5.14 -8.27
C VAL A 182 6.12 -5.42 -8.70
N ILE A 183 6.74 -4.49 -9.39
CA ILE A 183 8.13 -4.58 -9.86
C ILE A 183 9.09 -3.76 -8.98
N TYR A 184 8.58 -2.70 -8.29
CA TYR A 184 9.34 -1.94 -7.30
C TYR A 184 8.44 -1.48 -6.15
N GLY A 185 9.04 -1.28 -4.98
CA GLY A 185 8.39 -0.65 -3.84
C GLY A 185 7.53 -1.59 -2.97
N LEU A 186 7.64 -2.90 -3.12
CA LEU A 186 6.85 -3.87 -2.34
C LEU A 186 7.04 -3.68 -0.82
N GLU A 187 8.22 -3.23 -0.37
CA GLU A 187 8.49 -3.00 1.06
C GLU A 187 7.64 -1.85 1.65
N ALA A 188 7.19 -0.89 0.84
CA ALA A 188 6.26 0.15 1.28
C ALA A 188 4.89 -0.45 1.66
N LEU A 189 4.43 -1.49 0.96
CA LEU A 189 3.18 -2.19 1.26
C LEU A 189 3.24 -2.99 2.57
N LYS A 190 4.40 -3.53 2.93
CA LYS A 190 4.60 -4.20 4.23
C LYS A 190 4.49 -3.27 5.43
N LYS A 191 4.55 -1.94 5.19
CA LYS A 191 4.37 -0.90 6.22
C LYS A 191 2.94 -0.41 6.33
N ILE A 192 2.03 -0.89 5.49
CA ILE A 192 0.60 -0.60 5.60
C ILE A 192 0.09 -1.17 6.93
N LYS A 193 -0.73 -0.38 7.59
CA LYS A 193 -1.27 -0.70 8.90
C LYS A 193 -2.14 -1.95 8.86
N TYR A 194 -1.94 -2.85 9.79
CA TYR A 194 -2.72 -4.07 10.01
C TYR A 194 -3.14 -4.19 11.48
N LEU A 195 -4.00 -5.15 11.79
CA LEU A 195 -4.38 -5.55 13.15
C LEU A 195 -4.08 -7.03 13.36
N ASP A 196 -3.42 -7.38 14.47
CA ASP A 196 -2.94 -8.75 14.73
C ASP A 196 -4.06 -9.80 14.82
N LYS A 197 -5.27 -9.39 15.22
CA LYS A 197 -6.42 -10.30 15.43
C LYS A 197 -7.56 -10.13 14.44
N SER A 198 -7.40 -9.25 13.42
CA SER A 198 -8.45 -8.98 12.45
C SER A 198 -7.86 -8.69 11.08
N GLN A 199 -8.50 -9.19 10.03
CA GLN A 199 -8.16 -8.85 8.65
C GLN A 199 -8.61 -7.42 8.29
N TYR A 200 -9.67 -6.91 8.92
CA TYR A 200 -10.19 -5.56 8.69
C TYR A 200 -9.50 -4.56 9.59
N VAL A 201 -9.09 -3.43 9.01
CA VAL A 201 -8.25 -2.44 9.68
C VAL A 201 -9.07 -1.26 10.18
N LEU A 202 -9.06 -1.02 11.50
CA LEU A 202 -9.57 0.21 12.08
C LEU A 202 -8.56 1.35 11.88
N ARG A 203 -9.01 2.52 11.43
CA ARG A 203 -8.15 3.67 11.08
C ARG A 203 -7.07 3.27 10.07
N PRO A 204 -7.46 2.81 8.87
CA PRO A 204 -6.54 2.28 7.87
C PRO A 204 -5.58 3.34 7.33
N ASP A 205 -4.50 2.90 6.70
CA ASP A 205 -3.76 3.71 5.75
C ASP A 205 -4.56 3.80 4.44
N TYR A 206 -4.25 4.81 3.62
CA TYR A 206 -4.98 5.11 2.39
C TYR A 206 -4.04 5.10 1.19
N ILE A 207 -4.60 4.85 0.02
CA ILE A 207 -3.97 5.16 -1.25
C ILE A 207 -3.91 6.68 -1.34
N ASN A 208 -2.72 7.28 -1.39
CA ASN A 208 -2.58 8.71 -1.64
C ASN A 208 -3.00 9.04 -3.07
N THR A 209 -2.42 8.34 -4.03
CA THR A 209 -2.80 8.42 -5.45
C THR A 209 -2.51 7.10 -6.16
N LEU A 210 -3.26 6.82 -7.23
CA LEU A 210 -2.95 5.75 -8.17
C LEU A 210 -3.05 6.33 -9.59
N ARG A 211 -1.97 6.24 -10.37
CA ARG A 211 -1.85 6.86 -11.71
C ARG A 211 -1.21 5.91 -12.70
N MET A 212 -1.60 6.00 -13.97
CA MET A 212 -0.78 5.44 -15.04
C MET A 212 0.49 6.30 -15.22
N LEU A 213 1.62 5.68 -15.54
CA LEU A 213 2.86 6.40 -15.85
C LEU A 213 2.69 7.26 -17.11
N ILE A 214 2.00 6.72 -18.11
CA ILE A 214 1.60 7.43 -19.33
C ILE A 214 0.08 7.29 -19.49
N ASN A 215 -0.60 8.40 -19.68
CA ASN A 215 -2.05 8.46 -19.87
C ASN A 215 -2.44 8.17 -21.34
#